data_28cf5487e89f8413000a8c8f13e9b89c
#
_entry.id   28cf5487e89f8413000a8c8f13e9b89c
#
_cell.length_a   1.000
_cell.length_b   1.000
_cell.length_c   1.000
_cell.angle_alpha   90.00
_cell.angle_beta   90.00
_cell.angle_gamma   90.00
#
_symmetry.space_group_name_H-M   'P 1'
#
loop_
_entity.id
_entity.type
_entity.pdbx_description
1 polymer ?
#
loop_
_entity_poly.entity_id
_entity_poly.type
_entity_poly.pdbx_seq_one_letter_code
_entity_poly.pdbx_strand_id
1 'polypeptide(L)'
;SKGLVGSEMCIRDRDEGDLGPNTGGMGAYSPAPVVTPEIHRAVMTKIIKPTIDGMAAEGAPFVGFLYAGLMIDSLGQASVVEYNCRFGDPEAQAIMMRLDSDFLEVCERALSGKLEGYELSFDQKTSLGVVLAANGYPDQYDKGRPISGLSSQVTNTKVFHAGTAVKDKKVVTNGGRVLCVASLGEDI
;
A
#
# COMPACT_ATOMS: atom_id res chain seq x y z
N SER A 1 20.36 -2.47 8.98
CA SER A 1 19.35 -3.10 8.12
C SER A 1 18.90 -2.10 7.06
N LYS A 2 19.04 -2.46 5.79
CA LYS A 2 18.44 -1.67 4.71
C LYS A 2 17.01 -2.15 4.57
N GLY A 3 16.04 -1.30 4.88
CA GLY A 3 14.62 -1.57 4.65
C GLY A 3 14.31 -1.58 3.15
N LEU A 4 13.36 -2.40 2.77
CA LEU A 4 12.79 -2.42 1.43
C LEU A 4 11.81 -1.26 1.32
N VAL A 5 11.94 -0.41 0.31
CA VAL A 5 11.14 0.82 0.19
C VAL A 5 10.36 0.81 -1.11
N GLY A 6 9.04 0.75 -0.98
CA GLY A 6 8.13 1.22 -2.02
C GLY A 6 7.69 2.65 -1.68
N SER A 7 7.58 3.52 -2.66
CA SER A 7 6.94 4.82 -2.50
C SER A 7 5.56 4.79 -3.13
N GLU A 8 4.56 5.17 -2.38
CA GLU A 8 3.17 5.26 -2.82
C GLU A 8 2.49 6.48 -2.22
N MET A 9 1.42 6.92 -2.86
CA MET A 9 0.50 7.93 -2.33
C MET A 9 -0.87 7.28 -2.13
N CYS A 10 -1.48 7.57 -0.99
CA CYS A 10 -2.79 7.04 -0.60
C CYS A 10 -3.84 8.14 -0.61
N ILE A 11 -5.00 7.83 -1.18
CA ILE A 11 -6.20 8.69 -1.17
C ILE A 11 -7.11 8.18 -0.05
N ARG A 12 -7.55 9.06 0.85
CA ARG A 12 -8.40 8.72 2.01
C ARG A 12 -9.75 9.43 2.02
N ASP A 13 -9.94 10.41 1.17
CA ASP A 13 -11.22 11.12 1.06
C ASP A 13 -12.18 10.32 0.17
N ARG A 14 -13.43 10.18 0.64
CA ARG A 14 -14.40 9.32 -0.04
C ARG A 14 -14.83 9.87 -1.39
N ASP A 15 -15.00 11.18 -1.47
CA ASP A 15 -15.61 11.85 -2.61
C ASP A 15 -14.55 12.58 -3.46
N GLU A 16 -14.91 12.95 -4.68
CA GLU A 16 -14.03 13.63 -5.63
C GLU A 16 -13.64 15.03 -5.11
N GLY A 17 -12.41 15.47 -5.40
CA GLY A 17 -11.89 16.78 -5.06
C GLY A 17 -11.48 16.95 -3.60
N ASP A 18 -10.98 15.91 -2.96
CA ASP A 18 -10.55 15.90 -1.55
C ASP A 18 -11.70 16.28 -0.60
N LEU A 19 -12.90 15.79 -0.91
CA LEU A 19 -14.12 16.07 -0.17
C LEU A 19 -14.66 14.81 0.52
N GLY A 20 -15.59 15.05 1.45
CA GLY A 20 -16.27 13.97 2.17
C GLY A 20 -15.54 13.51 3.43
N PRO A 21 -16.05 12.43 4.08
CA PRO A 21 -15.47 11.93 5.31
C PRO A 21 -14.12 11.25 5.05
N ASN A 22 -13.19 11.41 5.99
CA ASN A 22 -11.95 10.66 6.01
C ASN A 22 -12.24 9.17 6.23
N THR A 23 -11.63 8.32 5.40
CA THR A 23 -11.86 6.87 5.37
C THR A 23 -10.56 6.11 5.56
N GLY A 24 -10.60 4.79 5.57
CA GLY A 24 -9.44 3.96 5.21
C GLY A 24 -9.03 4.25 3.77
N GLY A 25 -7.84 3.83 3.35
CA GLY A 25 -7.35 4.10 2.00
C GLY A 25 -8.37 3.75 0.91
N MET A 26 -8.65 4.69 0.03
CA MET A 26 -9.60 4.55 -1.08
C MET A 26 -8.91 4.36 -2.43
N GLY A 27 -7.62 4.59 -2.47
CA GLY A 27 -6.77 4.36 -3.63
C GLY A 27 -5.31 4.54 -3.27
N ALA A 28 -4.45 3.97 -4.08
CA ALA A 28 -3.01 4.17 -3.98
C ALA A 28 -2.35 4.02 -5.35
N TYR A 29 -1.27 4.71 -5.57
CA TYR A 29 -0.45 4.54 -6.77
C TYR A 29 1.04 4.48 -6.42
N SER A 30 1.80 3.78 -7.24
CA SER A 30 3.23 3.59 -7.09
C SER A 30 3.93 3.60 -8.46
N PRO A 31 5.09 4.27 -8.63
CA PRO A 31 5.78 5.08 -7.63
C PRO A 31 5.06 6.42 -7.39
N ALA A 32 5.31 7.04 -6.24
CA ALA A 32 4.81 8.38 -5.96
C ALA A 32 5.76 9.44 -6.56
N PRO A 33 5.35 10.26 -7.55
CA PRO A 33 6.25 11.22 -8.20
C PRO A 33 6.84 12.27 -7.27
N VAL A 34 6.13 12.60 -6.19
CA VAL A 34 6.60 13.53 -5.15
C VAL A 34 7.85 12.99 -4.43
N VAL A 35 8.06 11.68 -4.40
CA VAL A 35 9.22 11.07 -3.75
C VAL A 35 10.39 10.98 -4.72
N THR A 36 11.07 12.11 -4.92
CA THR A 36 12.29 12.16 -5.72
C THR A 36 13.42 11.32 -5.09
N PRO A 37 14.49 10.99 -5.85
CA PRO A 37 15.65 10.29 -5.28
C PRO A 37 16.28 10.99 -4.07
N GLU A 38 16.25 12.32 -4.04
CA GLU A 38 16.75 13.14 -2.92
C GLU A 38 15.87 12.98 -1.69
N ILE A 39 14.55 13.07 -1.87
CA ILE A 39 13.56 12.89 -0.78
C ILE A 39 13.63 11.45 -0.27
N HIS A 40 13.67 10.45 -1.15
CA HIS A 40 13.84 9.06 -0.77
C HIS A 40 15.10 8.86 0.09
N ARG A 41 16.25 9.38 -0.34
CA ARG A 41 17.50 9.28 0.42
C ARG A 41 17.39 9.98 1.79
N ALA A 42 16.75 11.15 1.84
CA ALA A 42 16.54 11.89 3.09
C ALA A 42 15.64 11.09 4.05
N VAL A 43 14.54 10.53 3.56
CA VAL A 43 13.63 9.69 4.34
C VAL A 43 14.35 8.48 4.91
N MET A 44 15.12 7.77 4.08
CA MET A 44 15.86 6.59 4.53
C MET A 44 16.89 6.92 5.59
N THR A 45 17.64 8.03 5.43
CA THR A 45 18.75 8.37 6.34
C THR A 45 18.29 9.11 7.59
N LYS A 46 17.26 9.94 7.52
CA LYS A 46 16.82 10.80 8.63
C LYS A 46 15.61 10.27 9.38
N ILE A 47 14.82 9.37 8.78
CA ILE A 47 13.58 8.85 9.36
C ILE A 47 13.67 7.34 9.56
N ILE A 48 13.75 6.56 8.49
CA ILE A 48 13.61 5.09 8.59
C ILE A 48 14.77 4.48 9.36
N LYS A 49 16.02 4.78 8.95
CA LYS A 49 17.20 4.19 9.61
C LYS A 49 17.28 4.58 11.10
N PRO A 50 17.15 5.84 11.51
CA PRO A 50 17.14 6.20 12.93
C PRO A 50 16.02 5.52 13.73
N THR A 51 14.83 5.33 13.13
CA THR A 51 13.72 4.63 13.78
C THR A 51 14.08 3.17 14.06
N ILE A 52 14.61 2.45 13.06
CA ILE A 52 14.99 1.04 13.21
C ILE A 52 16.17 0.88 14.18
N ASP A 53 17.17 1.74 14.08
CA ASP A 53 18.33 1.73 14.98
C ASP A 53 17.93 2.06 16.42
N GLY A 54 17.02 3.03 16.63
CA GLY A 54 16.48 3.39 17.93
C GLY A 54 15.72 2.23 18.58
N MET A 55 14.84 1.57 17.84
CA MET A 55 14.11 0.38 18.32
C MET A 55 15.10 -0.73 18.76
N ALA A 56 16.13 -0.96 17.98
CA ALA A 56 17.15 -1.95 18.34
C ALA A 56 17.93 -1.53 19.59
N ALA A 57 18.30 -0.25 19.75
CA ALA A 57 19.00 0.28 20.91
C ALA A 57 18.16 0.19 22.19
N GLU A 58 16.83 0.29 22.10
CA GLU A 58 15.89 0.12 23.20
C GLU A 58 15.59 -1.36 23.52
N GLY A 59 16.25 -2.31 22.84
CA GLY A 59 16.08 -3.74 23.08
C GLY A 59 14.85 -4.35 22.40
N ALA A 60 14.21 -3.62 21.48
CA ALA A 60 13.04 -4.05 20.72
C ALA A 60 13.32 -4.00 19.20
N PRO A 61 14.26 -4.81 18.67
CA PRO A 61 14.62 -4.77 17.25
C PRO A 61 13.40 -5.08 16.38
N PHE A 62 13.14 -4.21 15.39
CA PHE A 62 12.01 -4.36 14.50
C PHE A 62 12.36 -5.30 13.32
N VAL A 63 11.54 -6.32 13.12
CA VAL A 63 11.58 -7.19 11.94
C VAL A 63 10.18 -7.27 11.35
N GLY A 64 10.02 -6.87 10.10
CA GLY A 64 8.71 -6.85 9.43
C GLY A 64 8.59 -5.71 8.42
N PHE A 65 7.36 -5.40 8.07
CA PHE A 65 7.04 -4.30 7.15
C PHE A 65 6.72 -3.05 7.96
N LEU A 66 7.54 -2.03 7.79
CA LEU A 66 7.34 -0.71 8.39
C LEU A 66 6.73 0.22 7.34
N TYR A 67 5.45 0.54 7.50
CA TYR A 67 4.80 1.60 6.75
C TYR A 67 5.02 2.92 7.49
N ALA A 68 5.59 3.92 6.81
CA ALA A 68 5.74 5.27 7.32
C ALA A 68 4.86 6.23 6.51
N GLY A 69 3.79 6.71 7.13
CA GLY A 69 2.98 7.81 6.60
C GLY A 69 3.75 9.12 6.74
N LEU A 70 4.02 9.78 5.62
CA LEU A 70 4.82 11.00 5.58
C LEU A 70 4.03 12.16 4.98
N MET A 71 4.28 13.35 5.50
CA MET A 71 3.92 14.61 4.88
C MET A 71 5.17 15.23 4.27
N ILE A 72 5.11 15.57 2.98
CA ILE A 72 6.20 16.25 2.27
C ILE A 72 5.74 17.67 1.98
N ASP A 73 6.47 18.66 2.49
CA ASP A 73 6.16 20.08 2.28
C ASP A 73 6.66 20.58 0.91
N SER A 74 6.35 21.85 0.60
CA SER A 74 6.74 22.50 -0.65
C SER A 74 8.26 22.66 -0.84
N LEU A 75 9.04 22.47 0.24
CA LEU A 75 10.51 22.49 0.21
C LEU A 75 11.11 21.08 0.11
N GLY A 76 10.27 20.05 -0.01
CA GLY A 76 10.70 18.65 -0.08
C GLY A 76 11.14 18.06 1.28
N GLN A 77 10.77 18.71 2.39
CA GLN A 77 11.05 18.17 3.72
C GLN A 77 9.96 17.18 4.13
N ALA A 78 10.38 15.99 4.53
CA ALA A 78 9.48 14.94 4.98
C ALA A 78 9.34 14.97 6.50
N SER A 79 8.09 14.93 6.98
CA SER A 79 7.73 14.78 8.38
C SER A 79 6.89 13.51 8.56
N VAL A 80 7.12 12.79 9.66
CA VAL A 80 6.36 11.59 9.98
C VAL A 80 4.99 11.96 10.53
N VAL A 81 3.95 11.38 9.94
CA VAL A 81 2.58 11.47 10.44
C VAL A 81 2.27 10.28 11.34
N GLU A 82 2.58 9.08 10.84
CA GLU A 82 2.34 7.84 11.58
C GLU A 82 3.28 6.72 11.12
N TYR A 83 3.43 5.70 11.97
CA TYR A 83 3.99 4.40 11.60
C TYR A 83 2.93 3.32 11.74
N ASN A 84 2.97 2.35 10.81
CA ASN A 84 2.22 1.11 10.92
C ASN A 84 3.17 -0.08 10.76
N CYS A 85 3.06 -1.09 11.65
CA CYS A 85 3.88 -2.29 11.63
C CYS A 85 3.29 -3.38 10.72
N ARG A 86 2.83 -3.00 9.56
CA ARG A 86 2.19 -3.82 8.53
C ARG A 86 2.19 -3.10 7.19
N PHE A 87 1.84 -3.82 6.14
CA PHE A 87 1.53 -3.17 4.86
C PHE A 87 0.35 -2.21 4.98
N GLY A 88 0.38 -1.16 4.15
CA GLY A 88 -0.78 -0.33 3.91
C GLY A 88 -1.87 -1.10 3.13
N ASP A 89 -3.10 -0.61 3.19
CA ASP A 89 -4.23 -1.09 2.43
C ASP A 89 -5.03 0.13 1.92
N PRO A 90 -4.97 0.46 0.61
CA PRO A 90 -4.62 -0.41 -0.54
C PRO A 90 -3.18 -0.29 -1.06
N GLU A 91 -2.23 0.23 -0.31
CA GLU A 91 -0.85 0.46 -0.79
C GLU A 91 -0.14 -0.87 -1.15
N ALA A 92 -0.39 -1.93 -0.39
CA ALA A 92 0.19 -3.24 -0.68
C ALA A 92 -0.17 -3.73 -2.08
N GLN A 93 -1.41 -3.52 -2.52
CA GLN A 93 -1.88 -3.93 -3.84
C GLN A 93 -1.09 -3.22 -4.95
N ALA A 94 -0.89 -1.91 -4.82
CA ALA A 94 -0.12 -1.13 -5.79
C ALA A 94 1.36 -1.56 -5.83
N ILE A 95 1.98 -1.80 -4.67
CA ILE A 95 3.36 -2.27 -4.57
C ILE A 95 3.50 -3.67 -5.19
N MET A 96 2.62 -4.61 -4.83
CA MET A 96 2.69 -6.00 -5.29
C MET A 96 2.47 -6.15 -6.80
N MET A 97 1.74 -5.22 -7.44
CA MET A 97 1.59 -5.21 -8.90
C MET A 97 2.91 -4.89 -9.62
N ARG A 98 3.81 -4.16 -8.96
CA ARG A 98 5.10 -3.75 -9.51
C ARG A 98 6.27 -4.62 -9.06
N LEU A 99 6.11 -5.42 -8.01
CA LEU A 99 7.21 -6.20 -7.44
C LEU A 99 7.60 -7.36 -8.37
N ASP A 100 8.81 -7.33 -8.92
CA ASP A 100 9.41 -8.40 -9.74
C ASP A 100 10.20 -9.39 -8.88
N SER A 101 10.71 -8.97 -7.72
CA SER A 101 11.42 -9.85 -6.80
C SER A 101 10.48 -10.90 -6.20
N ASP A 102 11.00 -12.10 -5.92
CA ASP A 102 10.24 -13.13 -5.20
C ASP A 102 9.94 -12.67 -3.77
N PHE A 103 8.66 -12.43 -3.50
CA PHE A 103 8.19 -11.93 -2.21
C PHE A 103 8.46 -12.90 -1.06
N LEU A 104 8.40 -14.22 -1.32
CA LEU A 104 8.70 -15.23 -0.30
C LEU A 104 10.18 -15.18 0.08
N GLU A 105 11.09 -15.08 -0.90
CA GLU A 105 12.53 -14.91 -0.65
C GLU A 105 12.80 -13.66 0.19
N VAL A 106 12.12 -12.55 -0.10
CA VAL A 106 12.23 -11.32 0.71
C VAL A 106 11.86 -11.57 2.17
N CYS A 107 10.75 -12.27 2.42
CA CYS A 107 10.30 -12.60 3.77
C CYS A 107 11.28 -13.51 4.49
N GLU A 108 11.81 -14.55 3.84
CA GLU A 108 12.79 -15.47 4.41
C GLU A 108 14.09 -14.76 4.76
N ARG A 109 14.56 -13.86 3.90
CA ARG A 109 15.73 -13.03 4.16
C ARG A 109 15.53 -12.07 5.33
N ALA A 110 14.34 -11.46 5.42
CA ALA A 110 13.98 -10.58 6.54
C ALA A 110 14.02 -11.33 7.88
N LEU A 111 13.38 -12.49 7.96
CA LEU A 111 13.32 -13.33 9.14
C LEU A 111 14.69 -13.86 9.56
N SER A 112 15.58 -14.13 8.60
CA SER A 112 16.93 -14.62 8.86
C SER A 112 17.99 -13.52 9.02
N GLY A 113 17.59 -12.23 8.99
CA GLY A 113 18.49 -11.09 9.11
C GLY A 113 19.42 -10.88 7.90
N LYS A 114 19.06 -11.40 6.73
CA LYS A 114 19.89 -11.40 5.51
C LYS A 114 19.41 -10.43 4.44
N LEU A 115 18.85 -9.28 4.84
CA LEU A 115 18.44 -8.23 3.90
C LEU A 115 19.57 -7.28 3.49
N GLU A 116 20.70 -7.30 4.20
CA GLU A 116 21.83 -6.44 3.87
C GLU A 116 22.39 -6.77 2.47
N GLY A 117 22.45 -5.74 1.61
CA GLY A 117 22.88 -5.88 0.23
C GLY A 117 21.87 -6.50 -0.73
N TYR A 118 20.69 -6.90 -0.24
CA TYR A 118 19.61 -7.35 -1.11
C TYR A 118 18.84 -6.15 -1.66
N GLU A 119 18.68 -6.10 -2.98
CA GLU A 119 17.93 -5.04 -3.67
C GLU A 119 16.68 -5.63 -4.28
N LEU A 120 15.55 -4.94 -4.08
CA LEU A 120 14.29 -5.28 -4.73
C LEU A 120 14.27 -4.78 -6.17
N SER A 121 13.76 -5.62 -7.06
CA SER A 121 13.41 -5.26 -8.43
C SER A 121 11.93 -4.93 -8.55
N PHE A 122 11.62 -3.87 -9.28
CA PHE A 122 10.26 -3.44 -9.56
C PHE A 122 10.07 -3.17 -11.05
N ASP A 123 8.90 -3.52 -11.58
CA ASP A 123 8.46 -3.07 -12.91
C ASP A 123 8.55 -1.54 -12.98
N GLN A 124 9.01 -1.03 -14.14
CA GLN A 124 9.12 0.41 -14.38
C GLN A 124 7.77 1.08 -14.58
N LYS A 125 6.73 0.31 -14.87
CA LYS A 125 5.37 0.80 -15.02
C LYS A 125 4.82 1.37 -13.72
N THR A 126 3.86 2.25 -13.87
CA THR A 126 3.09 2.76 -12.74
C THR A 126 1.94 1.81 -12.41
N SER A 127 1.73 1.59 -11.13
CA SER A 127 0.55 0.89 -10.61
C SER A 127 -0.42 1.88 -9.99
N LEU A 128 -1.70 1.77 -10.36
CA LEU A 128 -2.81 2.48 -9.70
C LEU A 128 -3.81 1.47 -9.17
N GLY A 129 -4.13 1.56 -7.88
CA GLY A 129 -5.19 0.79 -7.23
C GLY A 129 -6.35 1.69 -6.82
N VAL A 130 -7.56 1.29 -7.18
CA VAL A 130 -8.81 2.00 -6.82
C VAL A 130 -9.67 1.07 -5.99
N VAL A 131 -10.13 1.56 -4.83
CA VAL A 131 -10.99 0.81 -3.91
C VAL A 131 -12.45 1.02 -4.28
N LEU A 132 -13.18 -0.08 -4.38
CA LEU A 132 -14.63 -0.09 -4.50
C LEU A 132 -15.21 -0.30 -3.11
N ALA A 133 -15.95 0.67 -2.62
CA ALA A 133 -16.60 0.64 -1.32
C ALA A 133 -18.08 0.31 -1.42
N ALA A 134 -18.65 -0.25 -0.35
CA ALA A 134 -20.08 -0.43 -0.21
C ALA A 134 -20.76 0.93 -0.07
N ASN A 135 -21.97 1.04 -0.62
CA ASN A 135 -22.77 2.26 -0.50
C ASN A 135 -23.02 2.60 0.99
N GLY A 136 -22.75 3.84 1.34
CA GLY A 136 -22.84 4.34 2.72
C GLY A 136 -21.55 4.30 3.52
N TYR A 137 -20.49 3.62 3.05
CA TYR A 137 -19.17 3.65 3.71
C TYR A 137 -18.62 5.10 3.79
N PRO A 138 -18.00 5.56 4.92
CA PRO A 138 -17.57 4.79 6.09
C PRO A 138 -18.65 4.60 7.18
N ASP A 139 -19.84 5.15 7.00
CA ASP A 139 -20.94 5.03 7.96
C ASP A 139 -21.62 3.65 7.88
N GLN A 140 -22.93 3.61 7.98
CA GLN A 140 -23.69 2.37 7.83
C GLN A 140 -23.77 1.93 6.36
N TYR A 141 -23.42 0.69 6.09
CA TYR A 141 -23.44 0.09 4.76
C TYR A 141 -24.05 -1.31 4.74
N ASP A 142 -24.68 -1.66 3.62
CA ASP A 142 -25.27 -2.97 3.41
C ASP A 142 -24.24 -4.04 3.09
N LYS A 143 -24.47 -5.26 3.61
CA LYS A 143 -23.72 -6.47 3.29
C LYS A 143 -24.58 -7.45 2.48
N GLY A 144 -23.93 -8.44 1.87
CA GLY A 144 -24.60 -9.54 1.18
C GLY A 144 -25.06 -9.21 -0.25
N ARG A 145 -24.66 -8.08 -0.81
CA ARG A 145 -24.97 -7.75 -2.23
C ARG A 145 -24.08 -8.58 -3.15
N PRO A 146 -24.64 -9.29 -4.16
CA PRO A 146 -23.86 -10.04 -5.13
C PRO A 146 -22.90 -9.14 -5.92
N ILE A 147 -21.68 -9.64 -6.15
CA ILE A 147 -20.66 -8.98 -6.96
C ILE A 147 -20.59 -9.71 -8.29
N SER A 148 -20.64 -8.98 -9.40
CA SER A 148 -20.53 -9.48 -10.77
C SER A 148 -19.26 -8.96 -11.45
N GLY A 149 -18.88 -9.54 -12.61
CA GLY A 149 -17.75 -9.08 -13.39
C GLY A 149 -16.38 -9.57 -12.92
N LEU A 150 -16.29 -10.35 -11.84
CA LEU A 150 -15.03 -10.82 -11.27
C LEU A 150 -14.25 -11.77 -12.20
N SER A 151 -14.91 -12.41 -13.15
CA SER A 151 -14.29 -13.30 -14.16
C SER A 151 -13.73 -12.56 -15.36
N SER A 152 -13.99 -11.26 -15.49
CA SER A 152 -13.47 -10.45 -16.59
C SER A 152 -11.97 -10.30 -16.44
N GLN A 153 -11.21 -10.77 -17.46
CA GLN A 153 -9.77 -10.58 -17.51
C GLN A 153 -9.44 -9.32 -18.30
N VAL A 154 -8.77 -8.39 -17.66
CA VAL A 154 -8.22 -7.18 -18.29
C VAL A 154 -6.70 -7.27 -18.17
N THR A 155 -6.00 -7.05 -19.26
CA THR A 155 -4.53 -7.09 -19.28
C THR A 155 -3.94 -6.13 -18.25
N ASN A 156 -2.89 -6.58 -17.57
CA ASN A 156 -2.18 -5.81 -16.53
C ASN A 156 -3.05 -5.37 -15.34
N THR A 157 -4.23 -5.98 -15.18
CA THR A 157 -5.18 -5.61 -14.12
C THR A 157 -5.46 -6.80 -13.21
N LYS A 158 -5.57 -6.54 -11.92
CA LYS A 158 -5.93 -7.53 -10.91
C LYS A 158 -6.99 -6.99 -9.97
N VAL A 159 -7.97 -7.83 -9.65
CA VAL A 159 -8.97 -7.56 -8.62
C VAL A 159 -8.54 -8.24 -7.33
N PHE A 160 -8.33 -7.45 -6.30
CA PHE A 160 -8.04 -7.92 -4.94
C PHE A 160 -9.31 -7.88 -4.10
N HIS A 161 -9.58 -8.99 -3.41
CA HIS A 161 -10.71 -9.10 -2.49
C HIS A 161 -10.33 -8.51 -1.13
N ALA A 162 -11.21 -7.66 -0.56
CA ALA A 162 -11.12 -7.13 0.79
C ALA A 162 -12.38 -7.56 1.58
N GLY A 163 -13.36 -6.69 1.72
CA GLY A 163 -14.61 -6.98 2.42
C GLY A 163 -15.57 -7.81 1.58
N THR A 164 -15.20 -9.04 1.25
CA THR A 164 -16.05 -9.99 0.49
C THR A 164 -16.26 -11.28 1.27
N ALA A 165 -17.34 -12.00 0.94
CA ALA A 165 -17.64 -13.35 1.43
C ALA A 165 -18.25 -14.20 0.31
N VAL A 166 -18.30 -15.51 0.52
CA VAL A 166 -19.04 -16.42 -0.35
C VAL A 166 -20.35 -16.79 0.32
N LYS A 167 -21.49 -16.52 -0.35
CA LYS A 167 -22.83 -16.92 0.07
C LYS A 167 -23.55 -17.54 -1.12
N ASP A 168 -24.15 -18.70 -0.93
CA ASP A 168 -24.86 -19.45 -1.97
C ASP A 168 -24.07 -19.57 -3.29
N LYS A 169 -22.79 -19.90 -3.18
CA LYS A 169 -21.83 -20.01 -4.30
C LYS A 169 -21.60 -18.70 -5.07
N LYS A 170 -22.01 -17.57 -4.54
CA LYS A 170 -21.76 -16.23 -5.12
C LYS A 170 -20.85 -15.43 -4.21
N VAL A 171 -19.98 -14.60 -4.81
CA VAL A 171 -19.22 -13.62 -4.07
C VAL A 171 -20.14 -12.43 -3.77
N VAL A 172 -20.15 -12.02 -2.51
CA VAL A 172 -20.99 -10.92 -2.01
C VAL A 172 -20.19 -9.93 -1.19
N THR A 173 -20.71 -8.70 -1.05
CA THR A 173 -20.15 -7.68 -0.16
C THR A 173 -20.24 -8.11 1.30
N ASN A 174 -19.18 -7.91 2.09
CA ASN A 174 -19.15 -8.23 3.53
C ASN A 174 -18.31 -7.24 4.35
N GLY A 175 -17.97 -6.08 3.79
CA GLY A 175 -17.22 -5.02 4.44
C GLY A 175 -17.46 -3.67 3.77
N GLY A 176 -16.92 -2.60 4.38
CA GLY A 176 -17.03 -1.24 3.84
C GLY A 176 -16.20 -1.07 2.57
N ARG A 177 -14.89 -1.34 2.64
CA ARG A 177 -14.03 -1.47 1.46
C ARG A 177 -14.14 -2.90 0.96
N VAL A 178 -14.63 -3.07 -0.26
CA VAL A 178 -15.08 -4.38 -0.80
C VAL A 178 -14.03 -5.02 -1.68
N LEU A 179 -13.53 -4.28 -2.66
CA LEU A 179 -12.52 -4.71 -3.63
C LEU A 179 -11.48 -3.61 -3.81
N CYS A 180 -10.29 -3.98 -4.26
CA CYS A 180 -9.36 -3.06 -4.89
C CYS A 180 -9.07 -3.56 -6.30
N VAL A 181 -9.28 -2.71 -7.30
CA VAL A 181 -8.87 -2.98 -8.68
C VAL A 181 -7.57 -2.26 -8.92
N ALA A 182 -6.50 -3.01 -9.15
CA ALA A 182 -5.17 -2.45 -9.42
C ALA A 182 -4.72 -2.78 -10.84
N SER A 183 -4.11 -1.81 -11.52
CA SER A 183 -3.63 -1.95 -12.89
C SER A 183 -2.25 -1.34 -13.06
N LEU A 184 -1.47 -1.90 -14.00
CA LEU A 184 -0.21 -1.34 -14.46
C LEU A 184 -0.43 -0.54 -15.74
N GLY A 185 0.15 0.65 -15.81
CA GLY A 185 0.16 1.53 -16.98
C GLY A 185 1.53 2.17 -17.19
N GLU A 186 1.73 2.82 -18.32
CA GLU A 186 3.00 3.52 -18.61
C GLU A 186 3.13 4.81 -17.78
N ASP A 187 2.00 5.42 -17.41
CA ASP A 187 1.87 6.60 -16.55
C ASP A 187 0.61 6.50 -15.67
N ILE A 188 0.34 7.56 -14.87
CA ILE A 188 -0.87 7.71 -14.05
C ILE A 188 -1.89 8.52 -14.80
#